data_1062c99a72af09f5b36f2c40b49deb69
#
_entry.id   1062c99a72af09f5b36f2c40b49deb69
#
_cell.length_a   1.000
_cell.length_b   1.000
_cell.length_c   1.000
_cell.angle_alpha   90.00
_cell.angle_beta   90.00
_cell.angle_gamma   90.00
#
_symmetry.space_group_name_H-M   'P 1'
#
loop_
_entity.id
_entity.type
_entity.pdbx_description
1 polymer ?
#
loop_
_entity_poly.entity_id
_entity_poly.type
_entity_poly.pdbx_seq_one_letter_code
_entity_poly.pdbx_strand_id
1 'polypeptide(L)'
;MTLRKFHKYISLLVSIQLLLWTISGIYFAFNKIENVRGEQYLKNQEIEVNQTQTRSEKLSHEIIEDIVFKETYLEPINIMLIQEQIRGSEYRGKKLPIYKVTSINKDNKNINIYIDAYSGEIVAIRSKQWRIWDLMWGFHIMDWVERDNIDNLLLKIFSFLALFTSISGIVLFFKRR
;
A
#
# COMPACT_ATOMS: atom_id res chain seq x y z
N MET A 1 0.11 -32.95 -27.73
CA MET A 1 -0.22 -32.97 -26.29
C MET A 1 -1.73 -32.85 -26.14
N THR A 2 -2.40 -33.69 -25.32
CA THR A 2 -3.86 -33.62 -25.16
C THR A 2 -4.23 -32.39 -24.29
N LEU A 3 -5.41 -31.79 -24.54
CA LEU A 3 -5.91 -30.63 -23.74
C LEU A 3 -5.86 -30.91 -22.24
N ARG A 4 -6.16 -32.16 -21.82
CA ARG A 4 -6.12 -32.56 -20.41
C ARG A 4 -4.71 -32.51 -19.81
N LYS A 5 -3.69 -32.97 -20.55
CA LYS A 5 -2.30 -32.88 -20.10
C LYS A 5 -1.84 -31.41 -20.02
N PHE A 6 -2.16 -30.62 -21.02
CA PHE A 6 -1.84 -29.20 -21.07
C PHE A 6 -2.48 -28.43 -19.89
N HIS A 7 -3.79 -28.60 -19.68
CA HIS A 7 -4.48 -28.03 -18.54
C HIS A 7 -3.84 -28.42 -17.21
N LYS A 8 -3.48 -29.70 -16.99
CA LYS A 8 -2.87 -30.17 -15.74
C LYS A 8 -1.61 -29.41 -15.39
N TYR A 9 -0.68 -29.22 -16.34
CA TYR A 9 0.60 -28.55 -16.05
C TYR A 9 0.45 -27.04 -15.90
N ILE A 10 -0.38 -26.39 -16.71
CA ILE A 10 -0.65 -24.97 -16.56
C ILE A 10 -1.38 -24.68 -15.26
N SER A 11 -2.36 -25.47 -14.89
CA SER A 11 -3.06 -25.31 -13.61
C SER A 11 -2.12 -25.40 -12.41
N LEU A 12 -1.15 -26.33 -12.45
CA LEU A 12 -0.16 -26.43 -11.39
C LEU A 12 0.72 -25.17 -11.29
N LEU A 13 1.17 -24.64 -12.43
CA LEU A 13 1.96 -23.41 -12.47
C LEU A 13 1.17 -22.21 -11.96
N VAL A 14 -0.07 -22.09 -12.41
CA VAL A 14 -0.93 -20.93 -12.07
C VAL A 14 -1.48 -21.03 -10.64
N SER A 15 -1.62 -22.25 -10.09
CA SER A 15 -2.24 -22.46 -8.77
C SER A 15 -1.52 -21.72 -7.64
N ILE A 16 -0.19 -21.57 -7.71
CA ILE A 16 0.59 -20.84 -6.70
C ILE A 16 0.17 -19.36 -6.72
N GLN A 17 0.10 -18.76 -7.91
CA GLN A 17 -0.31 -17.35 -8.01
C GLN A 17 -1.79 -17.16 -7.66
N LEU A 18 -2.67 -18.07 -8.05
CA LEU A 18 -4.07 -18.04 -7.63
C LEU A 18 -4.22 -18.12 -6.12
N LEU A 19 -3.40 -18.93 -5.45
CA LEU A 19 -3.37 -18.99 -3.99
C LEU A 19 -2.96 -17.64 -3.38
N LEU A 20 -1.91 -17.00 -3.91
CA LEU A 20 -1.49 -15.67 -3.46
C LEU A 20 -2.56 -14.61 -3.70
N TRP A 21 -3.25 -14.64 -4.84
CA TRP A 21 -4.37 -13.74 -5.12
C TRP A 21 -5.55 -13.96 -4.18
N THR A 22 -5.85 -15.23 -3.85
CA THR A 22 -6.92 -15.56 -2.90
C THR A 22 -6.58 -15.08 -1.50
N ILE A 23 -5.36 -15.35 -1.02
CA ILE A 23 -4.89 -14.93 0.32
C ILE A 23 -4.91 -13.40 0.43
N SER A 24 -4.34 -12.69 -0.54
CA SER A 24 -4.34 -11.24 -0.56
C SER A 24 -5.75 -10.66 -0.66
N GLY A 25 -6.61 -11.25 -1.50
CA GLY A 25 -8.01 -10.85 -1.62
C GLY A 25 -8.80 -11.01 -0.32
N ILE A 26 -8.61 -12.13 0.38
CA ILE A 26 -9.19 -12.33 1.72
C ILE A 26 -8.67 -11.26 2.68
N TYR A 27 -7.35 -11.01 2.70
CA TYR A 27 -6.79 -9.97 3.56
C TYR A 27 -7.42 -8.60 3.27
N PHE A 28 -7.57 -8.21 2.01
CA PHE A 28 -8.19 -6.94 1.63
C PHE A 28 -9.66 -6.86 2.03
N ALA A 29 -10.41 -7.96 1.91
CA ALA A 29 -11.83 -8.02 2.27
C ALA A 29 -12.07 -7.80 3.77
N PHE A 30 -11.13 -8.25 4.63
CA PHE A 30 -11.24 -8.13 6.09
C PHE A 30 -10.57 -6.86 6.66
N ASN A 31 -9.82 -6.10 5.87
CA ASN A 31 -9.13 -4.89 6.33
C ASN A 31 -9.68 -3.65 5.62
N LYS A 32 -10.44 -2.84 6.35
CA LYS A 32 -10.98 -1.59 5.84
C LYS A 32 -9.86 -0.65 5.40
N ILE A 33 -9.99 -0.06 4.22
CA ILE A 33 -8.95 0.77 3.61
C ILE A 33 -8.65 2.03 4.43
N GLU A 34 -9.64 2.58 5.12
CA GLU A 34 -9.50 3.73 6.01
C GLU A 34 -8.50 3.41 7.13
N ASN A 35 -8.63 2.22 7.75
CA ASN A 35 -7.72 1.77 8.81
C ASN A 35 -6.31 1.51 8.26
N VAL A 36 -6.21 0.98 7.04
CA VAL A 36 -4.93 0.76 6.36
C VAL A 36 -4.23 2.10 6.11
N ARG A 37 -4.98 3.10 5.66
CA ARG A 37 -4.45 4.46 5.42
C ARG A 37 -4.07 5.20 6.70
N GLY A 38 -4.51 4.72 7.85
CA GLY A 38 -4.19 5.32 9.14
C GLY A 38 -5.13 6.43 9.56
N GLU A 39 -6.32 6.52 8.96
CA GLU A 39 -7.32 7.57 9.25
C GLU A 39 -7.76 7.56 10.72
N GLN A 40 -7.73 6.39 11.38
CA GLN A 40 -8.00 6.25 12.82
C GLN A 40 -6.99 6.97 13.73
N TYR A 41 -5.87 7.42 13.20
CA TYR A 41 -4.87 8.18 13.96
C TYR A 41 -5.06 9.70 13.81
N LEU A 42 -5.90 10.14 12.88
CA LEU A 42 -6.23 11.56 12.69
C LEU A 42 -7.29 11.99 13.70
N LYS A 43 -7.16 13.20 14.21
CA LYS A 43 -8.22 13.86 14.96
C LYS A 43 -9.23 14.43 13.97
N ASN A 44 -10.53 14.21 14.22
CA ASN A 44 -11.59 14.87 13.49
C ASN A 44 -11.55 16.36 13.87
N GLN A 45 -10.81 17.14 13.11
CA GLN A 45 -11.01 18.59 13.11
C GLN A 45 -12.05 18.88 12.01
N GLU A 46 -13.08 19.66 12.35
CA GLU A 46 -13.80 20.41 11.33
C GLU A 46 -12.72 21.18 10.57
N ILE A 47 -12.55 20.84 9.28
CA ILE A 47 -11.53 21.44 8.44
C ILE A 47 -11.90 22.92 8.33
N GLU A 48 -11.38 23.75 9.21
CA GLU A 48 -11.09 25.11 8.80
C GLU A 48 -10.10 24.95 7.65
N VAL A 49 -10.59 25.22 6.44
CA VAL A 49 -9.79 25.34 5.24
C VAL A 49 -8.91 26.57 5.44
N ASN A 50 -7.92 26.43 6.30
CA ASN A 50 -6.82 27.36 6.36
C ASN A 50 -6.10 27.17 5.03
N GLN A 51 -6.29 28.15 4.15
CA GLN A 51 -5.66 28.26 2.85
C GLN A 51 -4.21 27.81 2.99
N THR A 52 -3.90 26.70 2.31
CA THR A 52 -2.55 26.14 2.25
C THR A 52 -1.67 27.19 1.57
N GLN A 53 -1.12 28.11 2.36
CA GLN A 53 -0.15 29.07 1.87
C GLN A 53 1.11 28.25 1.55
N THR A 54 1.38 28.09 0.26
CA THR A 54 2.65 27.53 -0.21
C THR A 54 3.75 28.45 0.29
N ARG A 55 4.40 28.07 1.39
CA ARG A 55 5.53 28.81 1.94
C ARG A 55 6.75 28.61 1.06
N SER A 56 7.57 29.64 0.92
CA SER A 56 8.85 29.56 0.20
C SER A 56 9.95 28.84 0.99
N GLU A 57 9.78 28.73 2.30
CA GLU A 57 10.72 28.08 3.21
C GLU A 57 10.12 26.83 3.85
N LYS A 58 10.98 25.83 4.14
CA LYS A 58 10.58 24.60 4.82
C LYS A 58 10.18 24.91 6.26
N LEU A 59 9.18 24.19 6.74
CA LEU A 59 8.73 24.27 8.12
C LEU A 59 9.83 23.83 9.11
N SER A 60 9.92 24.47 10.27
CA SER A 60 10.82 24.02 11.33
C SER A 60 10.33 22.71 11.97
N HIS A 61 11.24 21.99 12.63
CA HIS A 61 10.89 20.75 13.35
C HIS A 61 9.84 20.98 14.44
N GLU A 62 9.90 22.13 15.12
CA GLU A 62 8.91 22.51 16.15
C GLU A 62 7.49 22.64 15.57
N ILE A 63 7.35 23.24 14.37
CA ILE A 63 6.07 23.35 13.70
C ILE A 63 5.56 21.97 13.26
N ILE A 64 6.45 21.09 12.75
CA ILE A 64 6.09 19.73 12.37
C ILE A 64 5.63 18.91 13.58
N GLU A 65 6.31 19.04 14.72
CA GLU A 65 5.90 18.39 15.96
C GLU A 65 4.53 18.88 16.44
N ASP A 66 4.30 20.20 16.40
CA ASP A 66 3.02 20.81 16.76
C ASP A 66 1.86 20.33 15.86
N ILE A 67 2.11 20.19 14.54
CA ILE A 67 1.14 19.60 13.60
C ILE A 67 0.76 18.18 14.02
N VAL A 68 1.76 17.32 14.33
CA VAL A 68 1.48 15.94 14.77
C VAL A 68 0.63 15.92 16.03
N PHE A 69 0.95 16.73 17.02
CA PHE A 69 0.17 16.81 18.26
C PHE A 69 -1.24 17.36 18.03
N LYS A 70 -1.42 18.33 17.14
CA LYS A 70 -2.73 18.94 16.86
C LYS A 70 -3.62 18.02 16.02
N GLU A 71 -3.06 17.42 14.97
CA GLU A 71 -3.86 16.72 13.97
C GLU A 71 -3.97 15.22 14.22
N THR A 72 -3.14 14.65 15.11
CA THR A 72 -3.15 13.20 15.36
C THR A 72 -3.23 12.84 16.84
N TYR A 73 -3.56 11.56 17.12
CA TYR A 73 -3.48 10.96 18.45
C TYR A 73 -2.13 10.27 18.71
N LEU A 74 -1.07 10.72 18.01
CA LEU A 74 0.24 10.11 18.05
C LEU A 74 1.25 11.04 18.75
N GLU A 75 2.25 10.43 19.39
CA GLU A 75 3.34 11.14 20.06
C GLU A 75 4.59 11.07 19.18
N PRO A 76 5.12 12.18 18.68
CA PRO A 76 6.33 12.21 17.86
C PRO A 76 7.56 11.84 18.68
N ILE A 77 8.45 11.03 18.12
CA ILE A 77 9.73 10.64 18.74
C ILE A 77 10.92 11.21 17.97
N ASN A 78 10.85 11.15 16.63
CA ASN A 78 11.96 11.57 15.79
C ASN A 78 11.44 12.16 14.48
N ILE A 79 12.08 13.25 14.03
CA ILE A 79 11.74 13.96 12.80
C ILE A 79 12.94 13.93 11.86
N MET A 80 12.75 13.49 10.63
CA MET A 80 13.77 13.39 9.60
C MET A 80 13.27 13.99 8.29
N LEU A 81 14.05 14.90 7.70
CA LEU A 81 13.77 15.44 6.37
C LEU A 81 14.20 14.43 5.29
N ILE A 82 13.30 14.12 4.36
CA ILE A 82 13.54 13.27 3.19
C ILE A 82 13.51 14.16 1.94
N GLN A 83 14.58 14.10 1.16
CA GLN A 83 14.75 14.91 -0.05
C GLN A 83 14.85 14.04 -1.32
N GLU A 84 15.11 12.73 -1.15
CA GLU A 84 15.34 11.82 -2.26
C GLU A 84 14.30 10.70 -2.29
N GLN A 85 13.90 10.30 -3.51
CA GLN A 85 12.97 9.20 -3.71
C GLN A 85 13.73 7.87 -3.66
N ILE A 86 13.29 6.97 -2.76
CA ILE A 86 13.81 5.61 -2.68
C ILE A 86 12.75 4.65 -3.24
N ARG A 87 13.18 3.76 -4.14
CA ARG A 87 12.31 2.71 -4.72
C ARG A 87 11.67 1.85 -3.63
N GLY A 88 10.37 1.58 -3.75
CA GLY A 88 9.64 0.75 -2.80
C GLY A 88 9.49 1.33 -1.39
N SER A 89 9.82 2.61 -1.22
CA SER A 89 9.67 3.31 0.08
C SER A 89 8.20 3.44 0.49
N GLU A 90 7.96 3.67 1.79
CA GLU A 90 6.61 3.93 2.33
C GLU A 90 6.01 5.26 1.83
N TYR A 91 6.84 6.15 1.31
CA TYR A 91 6.45 7.47 0.78
C TYR A 91 6.52 7.56 -0.75
N ARG A 92 6.66 6.42 -1.45
CA ARG A 92 6.69 6.40 -2.91
C ARG A 92 5.48 7.11 -3.51
N GLY A 93 5.68 7.81 -4.62
CA GLY A 93 4.65 8.62 -5.28
C GLY A 93 4.26 9.90 -4.55
N LYS A 94 4.94 10.26 -3.44
CA LYS A 94 4.74 11.53 -2.76
C LYS A 94 5.71 12.60 -3.31
N LYS A 95 5.23 13.85 -3.36
CA LYS A 95 6.07 15.00 -3.76
C LYS A 95 7.08 15.28 -2.65
N LEU A 96 8.34 15.47 -3.02
CA LEU A 96 9.43 15.81 -2.10
C LEU A 96 9.75 17.31 -2.13
N PRO A 97 10.34 17.85 -1.06
CA PRO A 97 10.72 17.20 0.20
C PRO A 97 9.58 16.99 1.18
N ILE A 98 9.71 15.94 2.01
CA ILE A 98 8.76 15.62 3.09
C ILE A 98 9.49 15.38 4.41
N TYR A 99 8.81 15.61 5.52
CA TYR A 99 9.25 15.13 6.81
C TYR A 99 8.69 13.75 7.10
N LYS A 100 9.55 12.83 7.55
CA LYS A 100 9.15 11.59 8.19
C LYS A 100 9.19 11.78 9.68
N VAL A 101 8.03 11.68 10.32
CA VAL A 101 7.93 11.71 11.78
C VAL A 101 7.67 10.29 12.26
N THR A 102 8.64 9.72 12.97
CA THR A 102 8.45 8.45 13.69
C THR A 102 7.70 8.75 14.97
N SER A 103 6.55 8.15 15.16
CA SER A 103 5.66 8.40 16.29
C SER A 103 5.22 7.08 16.92
N ILE A 104 4.69 7.16 18.14
CA ILE A 104 4.05 6.05 18.84
C ILE A 104 2.57 6.35 19.11
N ASN A 105 1.78 5.30 19.17
CA ASN A 105 0.41 5.37 19.67
C ASN A 105 0.34 4.99 21.16
N LYS A 106 -0.86 5.02 21.75
CA LYS A 106 -1.12 4.63 23.16
C LYS A 106 -0.67 3.21 23.53
N ASP A 107 -0.53 2.33 22.53
CA ASP A 107 -0.07 0.94 22.71
C ASP A 107 1.45 0.80 22.47
N ASN A 108 2.21 1.88 22.42
CA ASN A 108 3.65 1.91 22.10
C ASN A 108 4.00 1.29 20.73
N LYS A 109 3.08 1.34 19.77
CA LYS A 109 3.34 0.86 18.40
C LYS A 109 3.90 1.97 17.54
N ASN A 110 4.97 1.67 16.80
CA ASN A 110 5.62 2.61 15.89
C ASN A 110 4.76 2.87 14.64
N ILE A 111 4.55 4.14 14.35
CA ILE A 111 3.79 4.66 13.22
C ILE A 111 4.61 5.77 12.57
N ASN A 112 4.79 5.70 11.25
CA ASN A 112 5.45 6.76 10.50
C ASN A 112 4.39 7.70 9.91
N ILE A 113 4.54 8.99 10.16
CA ILE A 113 3.75 10.06 9.54
C ILE A 113 4.65 10.76 8.52
N TYR A 114 4.12 11.02 7.34
CA TYR A 114 4.79 11.76 6.29
C TYR A 114 4.06 13.08 6.08
N ILE A 115 4.79 14.20 6.17
CA ILE A 115 4.26 15.57 6.16
C ILE A 115 4.98 16.36 5.08
N ASP A 116 4.24 17.05 4.22
CA ASP A 116 4.82 17.96 3.22
C ASP A 116 5.63 19.05 3.92
N ALA A 117 6.88 19.28 3.46
CA ALA A 117 7.82 20.14 4.16
C ALA A 117 7.47 21.64 4.06
N TYR A 118 6.60 22.03 3.15
CA TYR A 118 6.22 23.42 2.94
C TYR A 118 4.80 23.72 3.42
N SER A 119 3.86 22.85 3.12
CA SER A 119 2.45 23.06 3.50
C SER A 119 2.12 22.58 4.92
N GLY A 120 2.87 21.59 5.43
CA GLY A 120 2.53 20.91 6.68
C GLY A 120 1.42 19.87 6.55
N GLU A 121 0.94 19.59 5.34
CA GLU A 121 -0.10 18.60 5.09
C GLU A 121 0.40 17.19 5.42
N ILE A 122 -0.41 16.40 6.15
CA ILE A 122 -0.14 14.99 6.38
C ILE A 122 -0.46 14.21 5.11
N VAL A 123 0.59 13.85 4.34
CA VAL A 123 0.45 13.18 3.04
C VAL A 123 0.37 11.67 3.14
N ALA A 124 0.77 11.08 4.27
CA ALA A 124 0.63 9.64 4.52
C ALA A 124 0.86 9.26 5.98
N ILE A 125 0.14 8.22 6.45
CA ILE A 125 0.38 7.55 7.73
C ILE A 125 0.63 6.07 7.45
N ARG A 126 1.70 5.51 8.04
CA ARG A 126 2.17 4.16 7.78
C ARG A 126 2.33 3.37 9.07
N SER A 127 1.36 2.51 9.33
CA SER A 127 1.35 1.58 10.47
C SER A 127 1.85 0.19 10.07
N LYS A 128 1.95 -0.74 11.03
CA LYS A 128 2.19 -2.16 10.75
C LYS A 128 1.11 -2.76 9.83
N GLN A 129 -0.15 -2.37 10.01
CA GLN A 129 -1.26 -2.81 9.16
C GLN A 129 -1.06 -2.38 7.71
N TRP A 130 -0.64 -1.13 7.49
CA TRP A 130 -0.30 -0.65 6.16
C TRP A 130 0.84 -1.46 5.52
N ARG A 131 1.90 -1.79 6.28
CA ARG A 131 3.04 -2.56 5.76
C ARG A 131 2.64 -3.97 5.32
N ILE A 132 1.74 -4.62 6.09
CA ILE A 132 1.21 -5.94 5.71
C ILE A 132 0.32 -5.80 4.47
N TRP A 133 -0.53 -4.78 4.41
CA TRP A 133 -1.37 -4.52 3.25
C TRP A 133 -0.52 -4.27 1.99
N ASP A 134 0.52 -3.47 2.10
CA ASP A 134 1.46 -3.16 1.03
C ASP A 134 2.22 -4.40 0.53
N LEU A 135 2.61 -5.29 1.45
CA LEU A 135 3.19 -6.59 1.10
C LEU A 135 2.21 -7.47 0.32
N MET A 136 0.96 -7.59 0.81
CA MET A 136 -0.09 -8.35 0.14
C MET A 136 -0.42 -7.75 -1.23
N TRP A 137 -0.40 -6.43 -1.35
CA TRP A 137 -0.56 -5.72 -2.62
C TRP A 137 0.55 -6.07 -3.60
N GLY A 138 1.81 -6.05 -3.18
CA GLY A 138 2.95 -6.46 -4.01
C GLY A 138 2.82 -7.90 -4.54
N PHE A 139 2.36 -8.85 -3.72
CA PHE A 139 2.07 -10.22 -4.17
C PHE A 139 0.87 -10.26 -5.13
N HIS A 140 -0.15 -9.44 -4.89
CA HIS A 140 -1.35 -9.40 -5.72
C HIS A 140 -1.05 -8.91 -7.14
N ILE A 141 -0.30 -7.83 -7.26
CA ILE A 141 0.07 -7.25 -8.56
C ILE A 141 1.36 -7.83 -9.15
N MET A 142 2.01 -8.79 -8.47
CA MET A 142 3.28 -9.40 -8.90
C MET A 142 4.42 -8.37 -9.09
N ASP A 143 4.40 -7.31 -8.29
CA ASP A 143 5.48 -6.34 -8.18
C ASP A 143 6.00 -6.31 -6.73
N TRP A 144 7.07 -7.05 -6.47
CA TRP A 144 7.61 -7.21 -5.13
C TRP A 144 8.59 -6.11 -4.72
N VAL A 145 9.05 -5.29 -5.66
CA VAL A 145 10.06 -4.25 -5.45
C VAL A 145 9.42 -2.89 -5.22
N GLU A 146 8.69 -2.39 -6.19
CA GLU A 146 8.07 -1.06 -6.14
C GLU A 146 6.68 -1.09 -5.53
N ARG A 147 5.93 -2.18 -5.76
CA ARG A 147 4.57 -2.42 -5.27
C ARG A 147 3.56 -1.37 -5.73
N ASP A 148 3.77 -0.81 -6.91
CA ASP A 148 2.87 0.17 -7.53
C ASP A 148 2.74 0.02 -9.04
N ASN A 149 3.59 -0.81 -9.68
CA ASN A 149 3.54 -1.06 -11.10
C ASN A 149 2.54 -2.17 -11.46
N ILE A 150 1.30 -1.76 -11.75
CA ILE A 150 0.25 -2.68 -12.25
C ILE A 150 0.48 -3.04 -13.73
N ASP A 151 1.18 -2.21 -14.48
CA ASP A 151 1.46 -2.42 -15.90
C ASP A 151 2.73 -3.28 -16.11
N ASN A 152 2.81 -4.44 -15.43
CA ASN A 152 3.94 -5.34 -15.60
C ASN A 152 3.57 -6.60 -16.41
N LEU A 153 4.56 -7.10 -17.14
CA LEU A 153 4.39 -8.23 -18.05
C LEU A 153 4.01 -9.53 -17.30
N LEU A 154 4.57 -9.73 -16.10
CA LEU A 154 4.34 -10.94 -15.32
C LEU A 154 2.88 -11.05 -14.89
N LEU A 155 2.30 -9.95 -14.39
CA LEU A 155 0.88 -9.88 -14.05
C LEU A 155 -0.01 -10.19 -15.25
N LYS A 156 0.29 -9.59 -16.43
CA LYS A 156 -0.46 -9.83 -17.67
C LYS A 156 -0.42 -11.31 -18.08
N ILE A 157 0.78 -11.92 -18.09
CA ILE A 157 0.95 -13.34 -18.44
C ILE A 157 0.14 -14.23 -17.50
N PHE A 158 0.28 -14.07 -16.19
CA PHE A 158 -0.45 -14.91 -15.22
C PHE A 158 -1.95 -14.70 -15.26
N SER A 159 -2.43 -13.48 -15.55
CA SER A 159 -3.85 -13.20 -15.74
C SER A 159 -4.43 -13.98 -16.94
N PHE A 160 -3.74 -13.98 -18.08
CA PHE A 160 -4.14 -14.76 -19.24
C PHE A 160 -4.07 -16.27 -18.97
N LEU A 161 -3.03 -16.75 -18.31
CA LEU A 161 -2.91 -18.17 -17.94
C LEU A 161 -4.01 -18.60 -16.96
N ALA A 162 -4.38 -17.76 -16.01
CA ALA A 162 -5.48 -18.01 -15.08
C ALA A 162 -6.82 -18.10 -15.82
N LEU A 163 -7.08 -17.14 -16.73
CA LEU A 163 -8.28 -17.15 -17.58
C LEU A 163 -8.35 -18.43 -18.44
N PHE A 164 -7.24 -18.76 -19.11
CA PHE A 164 -7.16 -19.98 -19.92
C PHE A 164 -7.38 -21.25 -19.09
N THR A 165 -6.77 -21.32 -17.90
CA THR A 165 -6.94 -22.44 -16.96
C THR A 165 -8.40 -22.60 -16.55
N SER A 166 -9.08 -21.50 -16.22
CA SER A 166 -10.48 -21.50 -15.84
C SER A 166 -11.38 -21.98 -16.98
N ILE A 167 -11.23 -21.43 -18.19
CA ILE A 167 -12.02 -21.82 -19.37
C ILE A 167 -11.78 -23.30 -19.72
N SER A 168 -10.50 -23.73 -19.79
CA SER A 168 -10.19 -25.12 -20.12
C SER A 168 -10.69 -26.11 -19.08
N GLY A 169 -10.71 -25.73 -17.79
CA GLY A 169 -11.32 -26.52 -16.72
C GLY A 169 -12.82 -26.73 -16.92
N ILE A 170 -13.55 -25.66 -17.24
CA ILE A 170 -14.98 -25.71 -17.54
C ILE A 170 -15.24 -26.63 -18.75
N VAL A 171 -14.48 -26.45 -19.84
CA VAL A 171 -14.61 -27.30 -21.04
C VAL A 171 -14.35 -28.77 -20.72
N LEU A 172 -13.31 -29.07 -19.93
CA LEU A 172 -12.98 -30.44 -19.54
C LEU A 172 -14.03 -31.07 -18.62
N PHE A 173 -14.69 -30.24 -17.76
CA PHE A 173 -15.78 -30.69 -16.89
C PHE A 173 -16.97 -31.17 -17.72
N PHE A 174 -17.40 -30.44 -18.75
CA PHE A 174 -18.55 -30.80 -19.61
C PHE A 174 -18.20 -31.83 -20.71
N LYS A 175 -16.92 -32.04 -21.00
CA LYS A 175 -16.49 -33.03 -21.99
C LYS A 175 -16.68 -34.45 -21.43
N ARG A 176 -17.74 -35.11 -21.84
CA ARG A 176 -17.95 -36.54 -21.53
C ARG A 176 -16.70 -37.36 -21.89
N ARG A 177 -16.36 -38.33 -21.04
CA ARG A 177 -15.27 -39.29 -21.28
C ARG A 177 -15.58 -40.18 -22.49
#